data_ebdf8c185dd633540f982611ca27bc1c
#
_entry.id   ebdf8c185dd633540f982611ca27bc1c
#
_cell.length_a   1.000
_cell.length_b   1.000
_cell.length_c   1.000
_cell.angle_alpha   90.00
_cell.angle_beta   90.00
_cell.angle_gamma   90.00
#
_symmetry.space_group_name_H-M   'P 1'
#
loop_
_entity.id
_entity.type
_entity.pdbx_description
1 polymer ?
#
loop_
_entity_poly.entity_id
_entity_poly.type
_entity_poly.pdbx_seq_one_letter_code
_entity_poly.pdbx_strand_id
1 'polypeptide(L)'
;MKIDNLNLSFNISNNQLTLRKIETNFNTVKLKSPLIKIEKKKDLFFVDGKVANEKQNFDISKLKPILGDLPNNIEIEKIDFNSKNIFSFNINKKLKLNDLKLESNLNLENFKIVENPLNLKPFLPNYTEQIKFEDHKIKIKLTKGTLDIAGNGDIYIGDELEKLSYSIINDDGKIAFDTKLNITKNSLIIDFLDYKKKKENSSEILLKGIYKKNKELIFKNISITEKNNQILI
;
A
#
# COMPACT_ATOMS: atom_id res chain seq x y z
N MET A 1 10.49 -9.79 16.67
CA MET A 1 9.00 -9.88 16.60
C MET A 1 8.49 -10.32 17.95
N LYS A 2 7.46 -9.66 18.47
CA LYS A 2 6.88 -9.94 19.80
C LYS A 2 5.38 -10.12 19.68
N ILE A 3 4.87 -11.21 20.30
CA ILE A 3 3.44 -11.48 20.45
C ILE A 3 3.12 -11.36 21.93
N ASP A 4 2.16 -10.51 22.28
CA ASP A 4 1.72 -10.27 23.65
C ASP A 4 0.20 -10.42 23.75
N ASN A 5 -0.29 -10.72 24.97
CA ASN A 5 -1.72 -10.78 25.30
C ASN A 5 -2.51 -11.72 24.38
N LEU A 6 -1.95 -12.91 24.10
CA LEU A 6 -2.62 -13.90 23.25
C LEU A 6 -3.80 -14.52 24.00
N ASN A 7 -5.01 -14.29 23.50
CA ASN A 7 -6.22 -14.94 23.92
C ASN A 7 -6.84 -15.67 22.73
N LEU A 8 -7.20 -16.94 22.89
CA LEU A 8 -7.83 -17.76 21.86
C LEU A 8 -8.58 -18.95 22.44
N SER A 9 -9.49 -19.50 21.68
CA SER A 9 -10.02 -20.86 21.88
C SER A 9 -9.58 -21.77 20.74
N PHE A 10 -9.39 -23.05 21.02
CA PHE A 10 -9.00 -23.99 19.99
C PHE A 10 -9.79 -25.29 20.08
N ASN A 11 -9.85 -25.97 18.94
CA ASN A 11 -10.38 -27.34 18.84
C ASN A 11 -9.43 -28.16 17.97
N ILE A 12 -9.16 -29.39 18.40
CA ILE A 12 -8.34 -30.34 17.67
C ILE A 12 -9.22 -31.54 17.29
N SER A 13 -9.22 -31.87 16.00
CA SER A 13 -9.91 -33.04 15.46
C SER A 13 -9.03 -33.72 14.41
N ASN A 14 -8.75 -34.99 14.57
CA ASN A 14 -7.92 -35.82 13.68
C ASN A 14 -6.68 -35.08 13.17
N ASN A 15 -6.74 -34.51 11.93
CA ASN A 15 -5.64 -33.82 11.28
C ASN A 15 -5.81 -32.32 11.22
N GLN A 16 -6.75 -31.74 11.98
CA GLN A 16 -7.08 -30.33 11.93
C GLN A 16 -7.01 -29.69 13.32
N LEU A 17 -6.32 -28.54 13.38
CA LEU A 17 -6.36 -27.59 14.49
C LEU A 17 -7.13 -26.33 14.02
N THR A 18 -8.16 -25.98 14.78
CA THR A 18 -8.96 -24.78 14.52
C THR A 18 -8.78 -23.82 15.69
N LEU A 19 -8.27 -22.62 15.41
CA LEU A 19 -8.13 -21.53 16.36
C LEU A 19 -9.26 -20.52 16.12
N ARG A 20 -9.93 -20.07 17.18
CA ARG A 20 -11.08 -19.16 17.12
C ARG A 20 -10.95 -18.05 18.13
N LYS A 21 -11.65 -16.92 17.84
CA LYS A 21 -11.72 -15.77 18.73
C LYS A 21 -10.33 -15.30 19.19
N ILE A 22 -9.40 -15.24 18.24
CA ILE A 22 -8.02 -14.88 18.53
C ILE A 22 -7.95 -13.37 18.71
N GLU A 23 -7.40 -12.94 19.83
CA GLU A 23 -7.02 -11.55 20.09
C GLU A 23 -5.57 -11.56 20.57
N THR A 24 -4.75 -10.66 20.02
CA THR A 24 -3.34 -10.56 20.38
C THR A 24 -2.78 -9.21 20.00
N ASN A 25 -1.65 -8.85 20.58
CA ASN A 25 -0.83 -7.72 20.14
C ASN A 25 0.41 -8.27 19.43
N PHE A 26 0.62 -7.86 18.19
CA PHE A 26 1.82 -8.16 17.42
C PHE A 26 2.63 -6.88 17.24
N ASN A 27 3.80 -6.79 17.85
CA ASN A 27 4.61 -5.57 17.89
C ASN A 27 3.78 -4.31 18.23
N THR A 28 2.91 -4.40 19.22
CA THR A 28 1.95 -3.34 19.64
C THR A 28 0.70 -3.16 18.76
N VAL A 29 0.64 -3.79 17.60
CA VAL A 29 -0.57 -3.79 16.75
C VAL A 29 -1.57 -4.76 17.32
N LYS A 30 -2.76 -4.27 17.72
CA LYS A 30 -3.85 -5.11 18.18
C LYS A 30 -4.48 -5.84 17.00
N LEU A 31 -4.38 -7.15 17.01
CA LEU A 31 -4.92 -8.02 15.96
C LEU A 31 -6.07 -8.86 16.51
N LYS A 32 -7.08 -9.06 15.68
CA LYS A 32 -8.21 -9.95 15.91
C LYS A 32 -8.35 -10.93 14.76
N SER A 33 -8.63 -12.18 15.06
CA SER A 33 -8.96 -13.19 14.06
C SER A 33 -10.15 -14.02 14.51
N PRO A 34 -11.21 -14.11 13.70
CA PRO A 34 -12.34 -14.98 14.02
C PRO A 34 -11.97 -16.46 13.89
N LEU A 35 -11.06 -16.78 12.96
CA LEU A 35 -10.76 -18.16 12.61
C LEU A 35 -9.41 -18.28 11.91
N ILE A 36 -8.58 -19.21 12.38
CA ILE A 36 -7.42 -19.76 11.67
C ILE A 36 -7.56 -21.28 11.69
N LYS A 37 -7.41 -21.91 10.53
CA LYS A 37 -7.40 -23.37 10.37
C LYS A 37 -6.01 -23.84 10.00
N ILE A 38 -5.58 -24.94 10.60
CA ILE A 38 -4.34 -25.62 10.29
C ILE A 38 -4.69 -27.08 10.03
N GLU A 39 -4.50 -27.53 8.81
CA GLU A 39 -4.81 -28.89 8.38
C GLU A 39 -3.53 -29.62 7.97
N LYS A 40 -3.29 -30.79 8.56
CA LYS A 40 -2.16 -31.65 8.19
C LYS A 40 -2.55 -32.56 7.03
N LYS A 41 -1.85 -32.42 5.89
CA LYS A 41 -1.98 -33.31 4.72
C LYS A 41 -0.60 -33.84 4.35
N LYS A 42 -0.38 -35.12 4.56
CA LYS A 42 0.93 -35.79 4.36
C LYS A 42 2.03 -35.08 5.16
N ASP A 43 2.98 -34.47 4.48
CA ASP A 43 4.15 -33.79 5.05
C ASP A 43 4.02 -32.26 5.12
N LEU A 44 2.84 -31.73 4.84
CA LEU A 44 2.54 -30.31 4.82
C LEU A 44 1.46 -29.95 5.84
N PHE A 45 1.57 -28.77 6.41
CA PHE A 45 0.51 -28.10 7.17
C PHE A 45 -0.04 -26.97 6.32
N PHE A 46 -1.31 -27.07 5.95
CA PHE A 46 -2.04 -26.01 5.26
C PHE A 46 -2.65 -25.07 6.29
N VAL A 47 -2.36 -23.80 6.17
CA VAL A 47 -2.83 -22.76 7.09
C VAL A 47 -3.67 -21.78 6.29
N ASP A 48 -4.88 -21.54 6.71
CA ASP A 48 -5.74 -20.49 6.17
C ASP A 48 -6.41 -19.71 7.30
N GLY A 49 -6.63 -18.43 7.07
CA GLY A 49 -7.23 -17.60 8.11
C GLY A 49 -7.57 -16.19 7.67
N LYS A 50 -8.22 -15.50 8.59
CA LYS A 50 -8.54 -14.08 8.46
C LYS A 50 -7.99 -13.36 9.67
N VAL A 51 -7.36 -12.21 9.44
CA VAL A 51 -6.83 -11.35 10.49
C VAL A 51 -7.21 -9.90 10.19
N ALA A 52 -7.59 -9.16 11.22
CA ALA A 52 -7.90 -7.75 11.10
C ALA A 52 -7.23 -6.96 12.23
N ASN A 53 -6.87 -5.71 11.94
CA ASN A 53 -6.63 -4.71 12.96
C ASN A 53 -7.71 -3.63 12.89
N GLU A 54 -8.11 -3.14 14.07
CA GLU A 54 -8.94 -1.94 14.20
C GLU A 54 -8.07 -0.71 13.98
N LYS A 55 -8.72 0.43 13.73
CA LYS A 55 -8.04 1.71 13.60
C LYS A 55 -7.10 1.97 14.78
N GLN A 56 -5.86 2.18 14.48
CA GLN A 56 -4.84 2.54 15.46
C GLN A 56 -3.86 3.53 14.85
N ASN A 57 -3.37 4.44 15.70
CA ASN A 57 -2.24 5.27 15.40
C ASN A 57 -0.96 4.48 15.64
N PHE A 58 -0.12 4.41 14.64
CA PHE A 58 1.14 3.70 14.71
C PHE A 58 2.32 4.67 14.66
N ASP A 59 3.20 4.50 15.61
CA ASP A 59 4.54 5.02 15.53
C ASP A 59 5.32 4.19 14.49
N ILE A 60 5.90 4.86 13.50
CA ILE A 60 6.63 4.20 12.42
C ILE A 60 7.79 3.34 12.93
N SER A 61 8.43 3.74 14.03
CA SER A 61 9.51 2.97 14.63
C SER A 61 9.09 1.54 15.01
N LYS A 62 7.83 1.36 15.36
CA LYS A 62 7.24 0.06 15.72
C LYS A 62 6.82 -0.76 14.50
N LEU A 63 6.59 -0.10 13.37
CA LEU A 63 6.27 -0.76 12.10
C LEU A 63 7.53 -1.09 11.28
N LYS A 64 8.66 -0.45 11.56
CA LYS A 64 9.93 -0.67 10.85
C LYS A 64 10.32 -2.16 10.72
N PRO A 65 10.17 -3.01 11.75
CA PRO A 65 10.46 -4.44 11.62
C PRO A 65 9.55 -5.18 10.63
N ILE A 66 8.39 -4.60 10.27
CA ILE A 66 7.41 -5.18 9.34
C ILE A 66 7.61 -4.60 7.94
N LEU A 67 7.85 -3.29 7.84
CA LEU A 67 7.98 -2.57 6.58
C LEU A 67 9.37 -2.70 5.95
N GLY A 68 10.37 -3.12 6.73
CA GLY A 68 11.77 -3.12 6.31
C GLY A 68 12.39 -1.73 6.33
N ASP A 69 13.54 -1.60 5.68
CA ASP A 69 14.23 -0.32 5.59
C ASP A 69 13.55 0.57 4.55
N LEU A 70 13.05 1.71 5.00
CA LEU A 70 12.60 2.77 4.12
C LEU A 70 13.82 3.46 3.47
N PRO A 71 13.69 4.00 2.26
CA PRO A 71 14.74 4.85 1.70
C PRO A 71 15.15 5.94 2.68
N ASN A 72 16.46 6.21 2.78
CA ASN A 72 17.05 7.13 3.78
C ASN A 72 16.49 8.57 3.71
N ASN A 73 15.84 8.91 2.62
CA ASN A 73 15.26 10.22 2.33
C ASN A 73 13.73 10.26 2.45
N ILE A 74 13.13 9.26 3.07
CA ILE A 74 11.69 9.24 3.37
C ILE A 74 11.52 9.17 4.88
N GLU A 75 10.99 10.24 5.47
CA GLU A 75 10.56 10.27 6.85
C GLU A 75 9.03 10.20 6.93
N ILE A 76 8.52 9.22 7.65
CA ILE A 76 7.09 9.04 7.89
C ILE A 76 6.80 9.45 9.33
N GLU A 77 5.98 10.48 9.50
CA GLU A 77 5.64 11.01 10.82
C GLU A 77 4.55 10.17 11.50
N LYS A 78 3.50 9.83 10.75
CA LYS A 78 2.31 9.23 11.33
C LYS A 78 1.61 8.30 10.35
N ILE A 79 1.10 7.18 10.87
CA ILE A 79 0.24 6.28 10.11
C ILE A 79 -0.97 5.90 10.96
N ASP A 80 -2.17 6.18 10.46
CA ASP A 80 -3.43 5.70 11.01
C ASP A 80 -4.10 4.77 9.99
N PHE A 81 -4.23 3.50 10.33
CA PHE A 81 -4.88 2.57 9.42
C PHE A 81 -5.66 1.45 10.14
N ASN A 82 -6.57 0.86 9.41
CA ASN A 82 -7.17 -0.43 9.73
C ASN A 82 -7.06 -1.38 8.54
N SER A 83 -7.08 -2.67 8.79
CA SER A 83 -7.02 -3.65 7.71
C SER A 83 -7.84 -4.90 7.98
N LYS A 84 -8.27 -5.55 6.87
CA LYS A 84 -8.86 -6.88 6.86
C LYS A 84 -8.06 -7.74 5.89
N ASN A 85 -7.52 -8.84 6.39
CA ASN A 85 -6.60 -9.67 5.64
C ASN A 85 -7.12 -11.11 5.61
N ILE A 86 -7.00 -11.74 4.44
CA ILE A 86 -7.25 -13.17 4.24
C ILE A 86 -5.94 -13.76 3.75
N PHE A 87 -5.49 -14.83 4.37
CA PHE A 87 -4.24 -15.45 3.99
C PHE A 87 -4.36 -16.97 3.91
N SER A 88 -3.53 -17.56 3.08
CA SER A 88 -3.28 -19.00 3.08
C SER A 88 -1.83 -19.28 2.70
N PHE A 89 -1.27 -20.32 3.26
CA PHE A 89 0.07 -20.82 2.95
C PHE A 89 0.20 -22.28 3.38
N ASN A 90 1.30 -22.91 2.98
CA ASN A 90 1.67 -24.19 3.58
C ASN A 90 3.06 -24.14 4.23
N ILE A 91 3.25 -24.98 5.25
CA ILE A 91 4.51 -25.13 5.96
C ILE A 91 4.92 -26.60 5.86
N ASN A 92 6.17 -26.86 5.48
CA ASN A 92 6.72 -28.22 5.49
C ASN A 92 7.29 -28.59 6.89
N LYS A 93 7.73 -29.83 7.05
CA LYS A 93 8.33 -30.33 8.30
C LYS A 93 9.59 -29.55 8.76
N LYS A 94 10.26 -28.83 7.84
CA LYS A 94 11.40 -27.96 8.15
C LYS A 94 10.97 -26.54 8.50
N LEU A 95 9.68 -26.29 8.73
CA LEU A 95 9.07 -24.99 9.01
C LEU A 95 9.26 -23.97 7.89
N LYS A 96 9.56 -24.42 6.66
CA LYS A 96 9.65 -23.54 5.50
C LYS A 96 8.25 -23.22 4.99
N LEU A 97 7.95 -21.92 4.89
CA LEU A 97 6.71 -21.40 4.34
C LEU A 97 6.76 -21.45 2.80
N ASN A 98 5.68 -21.93 2.18
CA ASN A 98 5.50 -21.99 0.74
C ASN A 98 4.07 -21.56 0.36
N ASP A 99 3.88 -21.23 -0.90
CA ASP A 99 2.59 -20.89 -1.53
C ASP A 99 1.79 -19.84 -0.77
N LEU A 100 2.50 -18.82 -0.26
CA LEU A 100 1.85 -17.70 0.43
C LEU A 100 0.91 -16.97 -0.54
N LYS A 101 -0.35 -16.87 -0.12
CA LYS A 101 -1.37 -16.02 -0.73
C LYS A 101 -1.87 -15.05 0.34
N LEU A 102 -2.00 -13.81 -0.02
CA LEU A 102 -2.53 -12.75 0.85
C LEU A 102 -3.48 -11.87 0.04
N GLU A 103 -4.63 -11.62 0.60
CA GLU A 103 -5.55 -10.56 0.14
C GLU A 103 -5.80 -9.62 1.32
N SER A 104 -5.48 -8.34 1.14
CA SER A 104 -5.62 -7.32 2.18
C SER A 104 -6.45 -6.15 1.65
N ASN A 105 -7.43 -5.72 2.43
CA ASN A 105 -8.10 -4.44 2.26
C ASN A 105 -7.67 -3.54 3.42
N LEU A 106 -6.97 -2.48 3.10
CA LEU A 106 -6.42 -1.52 4.04
C LEU A 106 -7.09 -0.17 3.81
N ASN A 107 -7.59 0.43 4.88
CA ASN A 107 -8.03 1.82 4.88
C ASN A 107 -6.98 2.63 5.62
N LEU A 108 -6.27 3.47 4.89
CA LEU A 108 -5.27 4.39 5.39
C LEU A 108 -5.96 5.74 5.58
N GLU A 109 -6.20 6.12 6.83
CA GLU A 109 -6.92 7.35 7.14
C GLU A 109 -5.99 8.56 7.18
N ASN A 110 -4.76 8.35 7.59
CA ASN A 110 -3.77 9.41 7.67
C ASN A 110 -2.37 8.83 7.47
N PHE A 111 -1.64 9.39 6.51
CA PHE A 111 -0.26 9.03 6.25
C PHE A 111 0.49 10.26 5.75
N LYS A 112 1.53 10.66 6.47
CA LYS A 112 2.31 11.85 6.17
C LYS A 112 3.77 11.50 5.95
N ILE A 113 4.28 11.90 4.79
CA ILE A 113 5.70 11.87 4.46
C ILE A 113 6.24 13.29 4.65
N VAL A 114 7.23 13.47 5.51
CA VAL A 114 7.78 14.79 5.86
C VAL A 114 8.98 15.16 5.01
N GLU A 115 9.82 14.20 4.63
CA GLU A 115 10.91 14.40 3.70
C GLU A 115 10.61 13.62 2.41
N ASN A 116 10.49 14.33 1.32
CA ASN A 116 10.16 13.75 0.02
C ASN A 116 11.25 14.09 -1.01
N PRO A 117 11.89 13.08 -1.59
CA PRO A 117 12.94 13.29 -2.59
C PRO A 117 12.43 13.84 -3.92
N LEU A 118 11.11 13.87 -4.12
CA LEU A 118 10.51 14.33 -5.37
C LEU A 118 10.52 15.86 -5.41
N ASN A 119 11.38 16.43 -6.25
CA ASN A 119 11.35 17.86 -6.52
C ASN A 119 10.18 18.21 -7.47
N LEU A 120 8.99 18.34 -6.92
CA LEU A 120 7.77 18.66 -7.67
C LEU A 120 7.48 20.16 -7.75
N LYS A 121 8.22 20.99 -7.03
CA LYS A 121 8.00 22.43 -6.95
C LYS A 121 8.05 23.17 -8.30
N PRO A 122 8.91 22.79 -9.27
CA PRO A 122 8.87 23.38 -10.60
C PRO A 122 7.56 23.17 -11.35
N PHE A 123 6.88 22.05 -11.09
CA PHE A 123 5.62 21.68 -11.74
C PHE A 123 4.39 22.13 -10.94
N LEU A 124 4.50 22.09 -9.63
CA LEU A 124 3.45 22.41 -8.67
C LEU A 124 3.94 23.53 -7.75
N PRO A 125 3.75 24.82 -8.12
CA PRO A 125 4.31 25.94 -7.37
C PRO A 125 3.92 26.00 -5.89
N ASN A 126 2.74 25.48 -5.53
CA ASN A 126 2.26 25.41 -4.15
C ASN A 126 2.72 24.15 -3.41
N TYR A 127 3.52 23.30 -4.05
CA TYR A 127 4.01 22.06 -3.43
C TYR A 127 4.94 22.40 -2.27
N THR A 128 4.69 21.74 -1.15
CA THR A 128 5.60 21.67 -0.01
C THR A 128 6.34 20.33 -0.03
N GLU A 129 7.46 20.21 0.64
CA GLU A 129 8.23 18.95 0.69
C GLU A 129 7.49 17.84 1.46
N GLN A 130 6.29 18.13 1.95
CA GLN A 130 5.42 17.19 2.65
C GLN A 130 4.32 16.68 1.74
N ILE A 131 4.08 15.39 1.81
CA ILE A 131 2.93 14.74 1.16
C ILE A 131 2.07 14.11 2.25
N LYS A 132 0.79 14.45 2.27
CA LYS A 132 -0.19 13.86 3.17
C LYS A 132 -1.23 13.11 2.35
N PHE A 133 -1.52 11.89 2.76
CA PHE A 133 -2.57 11.06 2.20
C PHE A 133 -3.71 10.94 3.23
N GLU A 134 -4.94 11.05 2.75
CA GLU A 134 -6.14 10.86 3.57
C GLU A 134 -7.12 9.91 2.86
N ASP A 135 -7.89 9.19 3.66
CA ASP A 135 -8.98 8.32 3.20
C ASP A 135 -8.61 7.39 2.04
N HIS A 136 -7.37 6.88 2.06
CA HIS A 136 -6.91 5.93 1.04
C HIS A 136 -7.44 4.52 1.31
N LYS A 137 -8.09 3.96 0.30
CA LYS A 137 -8.49 2.55 0.25
C LYS A 137 -7.47 1.79 -0.60
N ILE A 138 -6.78 0.84 0.00
CA ILE A 138 -5.72 0.09 -0.65
C ILE A 138 -6.09 -1.39 -0.64
N LYS A 139 -6.04 -2.02 -1.81
CA LYS A 139 -6.14 -3.47 -1.97
C LYS A 139 -4.77 -4.03 -2.29
N ILE A 140 -4.37 -5.06 -1.55
CA ILE A 140 -3.10 -5.75 -1.77
C ILE A 140 -3.42 -7.22 -2.03
N LYS A 141 -2.84 -7.78 -3.08
CA LYS A 141 -2.93 -9.19 -3.40
C LYS A 141 -1.53 -9.75 -3.66
N LEU A 142 -1.16 -10.77 -2.92
CA LEU A 142 0.06 -11.53 -3.16
C LEU A 142 -0.32 -12.95 -3.58
N THR A 143 0.15 -13.37 -4.74
CA THR A 143 -0.11 -14.71 -5.26
C THR A 143 1.08 -15.18 -6.08
N LYS A 144 1.66 -16.32 -5.74
CA LYS A 144 2.81 -16.93 -6.44
C LYS A 144 3.99 -15.96 -6.65
N GLY A 145 4.26 -15.12 -5.65
CA GLY A 145 5.36 -14.15 -5.70
C GLY A 145 5.02 -12.82 -6.39
N THR A 146 3.94 -12.75 -7.16
CA THR A 146 3.44 -11.50 -7.75
C THR A 146 2.68 -10.70 -6.69
N LEU A 147 3.07 -9.45 -6.50
CA LEU A 147 2.42 -8.49 -5.62
C LEU A 147 1.64 -7.47 -6.47
N ASP A 148 0.33 -7.41 -6.27
CA ASP A 148 -0.59 -6.47 -6.90
C ASP A 148 -1.14 -5.52 -5.82
N ILE A 149 -1.00 -4.22 -6.04
CA ILE A 149 -1.45 -3.16 -5.14
C ILE A 149 -2.29 -2.19 -5.96
N ALA A 150 -3.51 -1.94 -5.53
CA ALA A 150 -4.36 -0.90 -6.10
C ALA A 150 -4.86 0.01 -4.98
N GLY A 151 -4.78 1.31 -5.19
CA GLY A 151 -5.21 2.29 -4.20
C GLY A 151 -5.89 3.50 -4.81
N ASN A 152 -6.77 4.11 -4.04
CA ASN A 152 -7.37 5.40 -4.34
C ASN A 152 -7.68 6.15 -3.05
N GLY A 153 -7.63 7.48 -3.12
CA GLY A 153 -7.92 8.35 -1.97
C GLY A 153 -7.48 9.78 -2.24
N ASP A 154 -7.38 10.51 -1.17
CA ASP A 154 -7.06 11.92 -1.16
C ASP A 154 -5.57 12.14 -0.92
N ILE A 155 -5.00 13.13 -1.61
CA ILE A 155 -3.62 13.56 -1.45
C ILE A 155 -3.59 15.09 -1.30
N TYR A 156 -2.83 15.58 -0.32
CA TYR A 156 -2.57 17.00 -0.20
C TYR A 156 -1.34 17.39 -1.01
N ILE A 157 -1.50 18.40 -1.84
CA ILE A 157 -0.42 19.07 -2.57
C ILE A 157 -0.39 20.50 -2.05
N GLY A 158 0.58 20.83 -1.21
CA GLY A 158 0.49 22.01 -0.34
C GLY A 158 -0.70 21.84 0.62
N ASP A 159 -1.55 22.87 0.69
CA ASP A 159 -2.75 22.87 1.55
C ASP A 159 -4.02 22.42 0.82
N GLU A 160 -3.91 22.01 -0.43
CA GLU A 160 -5.05 21.69 -1.29
C GLU A 160 -5.23 20.19 -1.50
N LEU A 161 -6.47 19.74 -1.36
CA LEU A 161 -6.87 18.35 -1.49
C LEU A 161 -7.13 17.98 -2.95
N GLU A 162 -6.44 16.96 -3.43
CA GLU A 162 -6.55 16.41 -4.78
C GLU A 162 -6.85 14.91 -4.72
N LYS A 163 -7.17 14.28 -5.85
CA LYS A 163 -7.52 12.86 -5.91
C LYS A 163 -6.43 12.05 -6.60
N LEU A 164 -6.03 10.97 -5.95
CA LEU A 164 -5.03 10.04 -6.47
C LEU A 164 -5.61 8.63 -6.57
N SER A 165 -5.34 7.95 -7.69
CA SER A 165 -5.51 6.51 -7.81
C SER A 165 -4.30 5.87 -8.48
N TYR A 166 -3.99 4.63 -8.12
CA TYR A 166 -2.84 3.93 -8.66
C TYR A 166 -3.03 2.43 -8.64
N SER A 167 -2.32 1.76 -9.55
CA SER A 167 -2.15 0.32 -9.60
C SER A 167 -0.67 0.01 -9.78
N ILE A 168 -0.14 -0.91 -9.01
CA ILE A 168 1.26 -1.32 -9.00
C ILE A 168 1.31 -2.83 -9.02
N ILE A 169 2.00 -3.42 -10.00
CA ILE A 169 2.22 -4.85 -10.09
C ILE A 169 3.73 -5.08 -10.01
N ASN A 170 4.16 -5.80 -8.98
CA ASN A 170 5.55 -6.23 -8.85
C ASN A 170 5.63 -7.74 -9.09
N ASP A 171 6.33 -8.10 -10.17
CA ASP A 171 6.60 -9.48 -10.57
C ASP A 171 8.10 -9.64 -10.76
N ASP A 172 8.74 -10.39 -9.87
CA ASP A 172 10.18 -10.68 -9.87
C ASP A 172 11.08 -9.45 -10.10
N GLY A 173 10.78 -8.37 -9.36
CA GLY A 173 11.57 -7.12 -9.42
C GLY A 173 11.28 -6.23 -10.62
N LYS A 174 10.32 -6.61 -11.47
CA LYS A 174 9.73 -5.75 -12.49
C LYS A 174 8.46 -5.12 -11.94
N ILE A 175 8.46 -3.82 -11.79
CA ILE A 175 7.32 -3.06 -11.26
C ILE A 175 6.64 -2.35 -12.43
N ALA A 176 5.43 -2.76 -12.76
CA ALA A 176 4.54 -2.01 -13.64
C ALA A 176 3.66 -1.09 -12.79
N PHE A 177 3.48 0.15 -13.21
CA PHE A 177 2.63 1.11 -12.51
C PHE A 177 1.71 1.86 -13.48
N ASP A 178 0.54 2.21 -12.97
CA ASP A 178 -0.46 3.07 -13.60
C ASP A 178 -0.96 4.02 -12.52
N THR A 179 -0.74 5.32 -12.71
CA THR A 179 -1.08 6.35 -11.72
C THR A 179 -1.91 7.43 -12.38
N LYS A 180 -2.98 7.82 -11.72
CA LYS A 180 -3.90 8.86 -12.16
C LYS A 180 -4.04 9.88 -11.03
N LEU A 181 -3.65 11.11 -11.31
CA LEU A 181 -3.76 12.25 -10.40
C LEU A 181 -4.72 13.28 -11.01
N ASN A 182 -5.81 13.56 -10.31
CA ASN A 182 -6.72 14.63 -10.69
C ASN A 182 -6.35 15.89 -9.90
N ILE A 183 -5.93 16.92 -10.61
CA ILE A 183 -5.55 18.22 -10.04
C ILE A 183 -6.62 19.23 -10.39
N THR A 184 -7.29 19.77 -9.37
CA THR A 184 -8.31 20.81 -9.55
C THR A 184 -7.90 22.10 -8.87
N LYS A 185 -7.54 22.03 -7.61
CA LYS A 185 -7.28 23.21 -6.77
C LYS A 185 -5.87 23.76 -6.90
N ASN A 186 -4.92 22.98 -7.36
CA ASN A 186 -3.55 23.43 -7.60
C ASN A 186 -3.35 23.92 -9.02
N SER A 187 -2.47 24.90 -9.21
CA SER A 187 -1.90 25.20 -10.52
C SER A 187 -0.87 24.15 -10.92
N LEU A 188 -0.74 23.91 -12.22
CA LEU A 188 0.26 23.01 -12.80
C LEU A 188 0.99 23.75 -13.91
N ILE A 189 2.32 23.71 -13.88
CA ILE A 189 3.18 24.37 -14.86
C ILE A 189 4.12 23.31 -15.44
N ILE A 190 4.19 23.23 -16.77
CA ILE A 190 5.12 22.37 -17.48
C ILE A 190 5.76 23.20 -18.58
N ASP A 191 6.83 23.89 -18.23
CA ASP A 191 7.47 24.91 -19.09
C ASP A 191 7.92 24.35 -20.44
N PHE A 192 8.48 23.15 -20.49
CA PHE A 192 8.94 22.54 -21.74
C PHE A 192 7.81 22.17 -22.72
N LEU A 193 6.54 22.20 -22.26
CA LEU A 193 5.34 22.00 -23.08
C LEU A 193 4.55 23.30 -23.28
N ASP A 194 5.02 24.41 -22.73
CA ASP A 194 4.28 25.67 -22.63
C ASP A 194 2.87 25.50 -22.05
N TYR A 195 2.72 24.54 -21.14
CA TYR A 195 1.46 24.20 -20.52
C TYR A 195 1.32 24.83 -19.14
N LYS A 196 0.24 25.59 -18.95
CA LYS A 196 -0.09 26.23 -17.66
C LYS A 196 -1.56 26.05 -17.34
N LYS A 197 -1.83 25.21 -16.34
CA LYS A 197 -3.16 25.03 -15.75
C LYS A 197 -3.38 26.02 -14.62
N LYS A 198 -4.46 26.76 -14.67
CA LYS A 198 -4.89 27.65 -13.56
C LYS A 198 -5.59 26.84 -12.46
N LYS A 199 -5.62 27.42 -11.25
CA LYS A 199 -6.50 26.90 -10.18
C LYS A 199 -7.95 26.82 -10.67
N GLU A 200 -8.74 25.91 -10.10
CA GLU A 200 -10.15 25.64 -10.38
C GLU A 200 -10.43 25.00 -11.76
N ASN A 201 -9.46 24.92 -12.65
CA ASN A 201 -9.59 24.05 -13.81
C ASN A 201 -9.23 22.61 -13.39
N SER A 202 -10.00 21.64 -13.81
CA SER A 202 -9.67 20.23 -13.55
C SER A 202 -8.77 19.68 -14.65
N SER A 203 -7.64 19.10 -14.25
CA SER A 203 -6.77 18.32 -15.13
C SER A 203 -6.52 16.94 -14.58
N GLU A 204 -6.49 15.96 -15.45
CA GLU A 204 -6.11 14.59 -15.15
C GLU A 204 -4.71 14.32 -15.69
N ILE A 205 -3.82 13.89 -14.81
CA ILE A 205 -2.48 13.44 -15.18
C ILE A 205 -2.48 11.92 -15.09
N LEU A 206 -2.12 11.25 -16.17
CA LEU A 206 -1.95 9.82 -16.24
C LEU A 206 -0.48 9.48 -16.48
N LEU A 207 0.08 8.63 -15.62
CA LEU A 207 1.44 8.13 -15.72
C LEU A 207 1.41 6.60 -15.74
N LYS A 208 1.85 5.99 -16.83
CA LYS A 208 2.03 4.54 -16.95
C LYS A 208 3.48 4.21 -17.27
N GLY A 209 4.01 3.22 -16.59
CA GLY A 209 5.39 2.86 -16.83
C GLY A 209 5.79 1.52 -16.24
N ILE A 210 7.07 1.23 -16.42
CA ILE A 210 7.73 0.05 -15.89
C ILE A 210 9.05 0.48 -15.27
N TYR A 211 9.25 0.08 -14.01
CA TYR A 211 10.55 0.16 -13.35
C TYR A 211 11.16 -1.24 -13.24
N LYS A 212 12.41 -1.39 -13.68
CA LYS A 212 13.21 -2.60 -13.49
C LYS A 212 14.29 -2.30 -12.48
N LYS A 213 14.30 -3.06 -11.38
CA LYS A 213 15.26 -2.86 -10.29
C LYS A 213 16.70 -2.75 -10.83
N ASN A 214 17.40 -1.67 -10.45
CA ASN A 214 18.79 -1.36 -10.84
C ASN A 214 19.05 -1.24 -12.35
N LYS A 215 18.01 -0.98 -13.16
CA LYS A 215 18.19 -0.82 -14.61
C LYS A 215 17.63 0.50 -15.10
N GLU A 216 16.32 0.60 -15.24
CA GLU A 216 15.70 1.71 -15.93
C GLU A 216 14.27 1.96 -15.47
N LEU A 217 13.83 3.21 -15.58
CA LEU A 217 12.45 3.63 -15.50
C LEU A 217 11.98 4.01 -16.91
N ILE A 218 10.99 3.29 -17.43
CA ILE A 218 10.41 3.52 -18.74
C ILE A 218 8.99 4.01 -18.57
N PHE A 219 8.71 5.23 -19.00
CA PHE A 219 7.34 5.71 -19.15
C PHE A 219 6.78 5.18 -20.49
N LYS A 220 5.63 4.55 -20.42
CA LYS A 220 4.91 4.05 -21.61
C LYS A 220 3.84 5.03 -22.08
N ASN A 221 3.32 5.83 -21.16
CA ASN A 221 2.33 6.85 -21.42
C ASN A 221 2.41 7.91 -20.34
N ILE A 222 2.54 9.14 -20.76
CA ILE A 222 2.35 10.33 -19.93
C ILE A 222 1.30 11.15 -20.65
N SER A 223 0.17 11.41 -20.03
CA SER A 223 -0.85 12.25 -20.61
C SER A 223 -1.43 13.23 -19.62
N ILE A 224 -1.79 14.40 -20.12
CA ILE A 224 -2.48 15.44 -19.38
C ILE A 224 -3.76 15.75 -20.15
N THR A 225 -4.89 15.62 -19.49
CA THR A 225 -6.20 15.91 -20.07
C THR A 225 -6.85 17.05 -19.30
N GLU A 226 -7.18 18.13 -19.99
CA GLU A 226 -7.95 19.26 -19.47
C GLU A 226 -9.14 19.50 -20.37
N LYS A 227 -10.37 19.33 -19.86
CA LYS A 227 -11.62 19.41 -20.64
C LYS A 227 -11.59 18.44 -21.83
N ASN A 228 -11.58 18.98 -23.06
CA ASN A 228 -11.53 18.21 -24.31
C ASN A 228 -10.12 18.17 -24.93
N ASN A 229 -9.13 18.78 -24.28
CA ASN A 229 -7.75 18.83 -24.77
C ASN A 229 -6.90 17.77 -24.07
N GLN A 230 -6.12 17.05 -24.85
CA GLN A 230 -5.19 16.06 -24.35
C GLN A 230 -3.79 16.32 -24.89
N ILE A 231 -2.82 16.31 -24.01
CA ILE A 231 -1.40 16.36 -24.32
C ILE A 231 -0.84 14.97 -24.05
N LEU A 232 -0.18 14.38 -25.03
CA LEU A 232 0.55 13.11 -24.94
C LEU A 232 2.06 13.39 -24.99
N ILE A 233 2.80 12.75 -24.11
CA ILE A 233 4.27 12.90 -23.99
C ILE A 233 4.94 11.54 -24.12
#